data_401017525d871a663ac250a1744e66d3
#
_entry.id   401017525d871a663ac250a1744e66d3
#
_cell.length_a   1.000
_cell.length_b   1.000
_cell.length_c   1.000
_cell.angle_alpha   90.00
_cell.angle_beta   90.00
_cell.angle_gamma   90.00
#
_symmetry.space_group_name_H-M   'P 1'
#
loop_
_entity.id
_entity.type
_entity.pdbx_description
1 polymer ?
#
loop_
_entity_poly.entity_id
_entity_poly.type
_entity_poly.pdbx_seq_one_letter_code
_entity_poly.pdbx_strand_id
1 'polypeptide(L)'
;MAFIYLILIKNGYFSLILARLGVPDNMRLSFWNFFRDSYELSPFYLGRGIQYTDNRMILSSTKGALRITNNVGIHNDILRTYIGWGFIPFLYYYYNLFVLNLKKIKRKFNNANIWLYFAIVSYCFVNYMVDYMITYIPFNICLFIICLLINIEEQ
;
A
#
# COMPACT_ATOMS: atom_id res chain seq x y z
N MET A 1 2.13 -7.71 8.12
CA MET A 1 2.54 -6.29 8.29
C MET A 1 1.53 -5.30 7.71
N ALA A 2 1.17 -5.36 6.41
CA ALA A 2 0.22 -4.39 5.81
C ALA A 2 -1.13 -4.27 6.53
N PHE A 3 -1.71 -5.38 6.98
CA PHE A 3 -2.98 -5.36 7.69
C PHE A 3 -2.87 -4.74 9.10
N ILE A 4 -1.76 -4.97 9.81
CA ILE A 4 -1.49 -4.33 11.10
C ILE A 4 -1.41 -2.80 10.90
N TYR A 5 -0.75 -2.35 9.83
CA TYR A 5 -0.67 -0.94 9.49
C TYR A 5 -2.06 -0.31 9.26
N LEU A 6 -2.95 -1.01 8.55
CA LEU A 6 -4.34 -0.55 8.36
C LEU A 6 -5.12 -0.45 9.67
N ILE A 7 -4.91 -1.40 10.62
CA ILE A 7 -5.51 -1.35 11.95
C ILE A 7 -5.03 -0.11 12.71
N LEU A 8 -3.72 0.18 12.66
CA LEU A 8 -3.14 1.36 13.33
C LEU A 8 -3.70 2.67 12.78
N ILE A 9 -3.89 2.77 11.45
CA ILE A 9 -4.52 3.94 10.81
C ILE A 9 -5.99 4.03 11.22
N LYS A 10 -6.75 2.95 11.08
CA LYS A 10 -8.19 2.92 11.37
C LYS A 10 -8.51 3.35 12.80
N ASN A 11 -7.69 2.94 13.76
CA ASN A 11 -7.86 3.25 15.19
C ASN A 11 -7.18 4.56 15.61
N GLY A 12 -6.48 5.26 14.71
CA GLY A 12 -5.79 6.50 15.02
C GLY A 12 -4.47 6.34 15.79
N TYR A 13 -4.04 5.12 16.07
CA TYR A 13 -2.77 4.88 16.78
C TYR A 13 -1.55 5.34 15.97
N PHE A 14 -1.63 5.26 14.66
CA PHE A 14 -0.54 5.71 13.80
C PHE A 14 -0.30 7.22 13.91
N SER A 15 -1.36 8.02 14.00
CA SER A 15 -1.25 9.47 14.23
C SER A 15 -0.62 9.80 15.58
N LEU A 16 -0.95 9.04 16.62
CA LEU A 16 -0.34 9.21 17.94
C LEU A 16 1.17 8.88 17.94
N ILE A 17 1.57 7.84 17.22
CA ILE A 17 2.98 7.47 17.07
C ILE A 17 3.75 8.60 16.35
N LEU A 18 3.22 9.12 15.23
CA LEU A 18 3.86 10.21 14.49
C LEU A 18 3.97 11.49 15.34
N ALA A 19 2.93 11.83 16.09
CA ALA A 19 2.95 12.98 16.99
C ALA A 19 4.02 12.84 18.09
N ARG A 20 4.18 11.64 18.66
CA ARG A 20 5.25 11.36 19.65
C ARG A 20 6.65 11.43 19.07
N LEU A 21 6.81 11.08 17.80
CA LEU A 21 8.09 11.16 17.08
C LEU A 21 8.40 12.57 16.56
N GLY A 22 7.52 13.55 16.80
CA GLY A 22 7.69 14.92 16.30
C GLY A 22 7.59 15.04 14.77
N VAL A 23 6.99 14.07 14.09
CA VAL A 23 6.81 14.10 12.63
C VAL A 23 5.66 15.05 12.30
N PRO A 24 5.91 16.12 11.52
CA PRO A 24 4.86 17.08 11.19
C PRO A 24 3.77 16.43 10.33
N ASP A 25 2.52 16.78 10.64
CA ASP A 25 1.37 16.37 9.84
C ASP A 25 1.30 17.20 8.54
N ASN A 26 1.89 16.67 7.49
CA ASN A 26 1.84 17.28 6.15
C ASN A 26 0.49 17.00 5.44
N MET A 27 -0.65 17.21 6.11
CA MET A 27 -2.01 16.90 5.64
C MET A 27 -2.30 15.40 5.39
N ARG A 28 -1.33 14.52 5.50
CA ARG A 28 -1.50 13.07 5.25
C ARG A 28 -2.49 12.44 6.21
N LEU A 29 -2.42 12.80 7.49
CA LEU A 29 -3.33 12.30 8.51
C LEU A 29 -4.77 12.76 8.25
N SER A 30 -4.94 13.99 7.78
CA SER A 30 -6.26 14.52 7.42
C SER A 30 -6.88 13.70 6.28
N PHE A 31 -6.09 13.32 5.27
CA PHE A 31 -6.56 12.45 4.18
C PHE A 31 -6.89 11.04 4.67
N TRP A 32 -6.06 10.44 5.52
CA TRP A 32 -6.32 9.10 6.05
C TRP A 32 -7.57 9.08 6.92
N ASN A 33 -7.77 10.11 7.72
CA ASN A 33 -9.00 10.29 8.52
C ASN A 33 -10.23 10.47 7.63
N PHE A 34 -10.13 11.22 6.52
CA PHE A 34 -11.22 11.40 5.56
C PHE A 34 -11.70 10.07 4.95
N PHE A 35 -10.79 9.11 4.76
CA PHE A 35 -11.14 7.79 4.26
C PHE A 35 -11.49 6.77 5.33
N ARG A 36 -11.38 7.12 6.60
CA ARG A 36 -11.58 6.22 7.73
C ARG A 36 -12.91 5.46 7.68
N ASP A 37 -13.98 6.12 7.28
CA ASP A 37 -15.32 5.55 7.21
C ASP A 37 -15.62 4.92 5.82
N SER A 38 -14.65 4.92 4.92
CA SER A 38 -14.82 4.40 3.56
C SER A 38 -14.55 2.90 3.46
N TYR A 39 -14.02 2.29 4.50
CA TYR A 39 -13.66 0.88 4.50
C TYR A 39 -13.91 0.23 5.86
N GLU A 40 -14.05 -1.09 5.85
CA GLU A 40 -14.20 -1.93 7.04
C GLU A 40 -13.03 -2.91 7.12
N LEU A 41 -12.54 -3.17 8.33
CA LEU A 41 -11.52 -4.20 8.57
C LEU A 41 -12.21 -5.55 8.75
N SER A 42 -12.77 -6.09 7.68
CA SER A 42 -13.53 -7.33 7.67
C SER A 42 -13.03 -8.28 6.57
N PRO A 43 -12.98 -9.61 6.81
CA PRO A 43 -12.70 -10.60 5.77
C PRO A 43 -13.69 -10.57 4.60
N PHE A 44 -14.88 -10.06 4.83
CA PHE A 44 -15.95 -9.94 3.83
C PHE A 44 -15.95 -8.61 3.08
N TYR A 45 -14.98 -7.72 3.37
CA TYR A 45 -14.86 -6.44 2.69
C TYR A 45 -14.42 -6.64 1.24
N LEU A 46 -15.29 -6.37 0.29
CA LEU A 46 -15.07 -6.58 -1.14
C LEU A 46 -14.35 -5.43 -1.86
N GLY A 47 -14.12 -4.30 -1.15
CA GLY A 47 -13.57 -3.09 -1.74
C GLY A 47 -14.61 -2.18 -2.41
N ARG A 48 -14.16 -0.99 -2.81
CA ARG A 48 -15.00 0.06 -3.42
C ARG A 48 -14.73 0.30 -4.91
N GLY A 49 -13.75 -0.44 -5.48
CA GLY A 49 -13.26 -0.24 -6.83
C GLY A 49 -11.98 0.60 -6.89
N ILE A 50 -11.15 0.33 -7.91
CA ILE A 50 -9.78 0.86 -8.03
C ILE A 50 -9.72 2.39 -8.04
N GLN A 51 -10.70 3.06 -8.68
CA GLN A 51 -10.74 4.53 -8.80
C GLN A 51 -11.53 5.22 -7.69
N TYR A 52 -12.08 4.48 -6.74
CA TYR A 52 -12.95 5.06 -5.71
C TYR A 52 -12.29 6.19 -4.92
N THR A 53 -11.06 5.98 -4.50
CA THR A 53 -10.31 6.96 -3.70
C THR A 53 -10.03 8.23 -4.48
N ASP A 54 -9.65 8.11 -5.74
CA ASP A 54 -9.32 9.23 -6.61
C ASP A 54 -10.59 10.05 -6.93
N ASN A 55 -11.66 9.38 -7.30
CA ASN A 55 -12.95 10.02 -7.57
C ASN A 55 -13.50 10.76 -6.34
N ARG A 56 -13.36 10.14 -5.15
CA ARG A 56 -13.82 10.77 -3.89
C ARG A 56 -12.97 11.97 -3.52
N MET A 57 -11.67 11.96 -3.80
CA MET A 57 -10.79 13.11 -3.62
C MET A 57 -11.17 14.27 -4.55
N ILE A 58 -11.40 14.01 -5.84
CA ILE A 58 -11.85 15.03 -6.81
C ILE A 58 -13.17 15.65 -6.37
N LEU A 59 -14.17 14.83 -6.01
CA LEU A 59 -15.46 15.29 -5.55
C LEU A 59 -15.39 16.13 -4.26
N SER A 60 -14.47 15.83 -3.35
CA SER A 60 -14.29 16.59 -2.11
C SER A 60 -13.58 17.92 -2.35
N SER A 61 -12.68 18.00 -3.30
CA SER A 61 -12.01 19.24 -3.70
C SER A 61 -12.99 20.22 -4.35
N THR A 62 -13.87 19.74 -5.23
CA THR A 62 -14.91 20.56 -5.88
C THR A 62 -15.95 21.08 -4.91
N LYS A 63 -16.25 20.36 -3.83
CA LYS A 63 -17.22 20.77 -2.80
C LYS A 63 -16.61 21.61 -1.68
N GLY A 64 -15.33 21.95 -1.74
CA GLY A 64 -14.65 22.73 -0.71
C GLY A 64 -14.46 22.00 0.64
N ALA A 65 -14.80 20.71 0.72
CA ALA A 65 -14.67 19.91 1.95
C ALA A 65 -13.21 19.66 2.34
N LEU A 66 -12.32 19.69 1.37
CA LEU A 66 -10.88 19.66 1.56
C LEU A 66 -10.28 20.79 0.71
N ARG A 67 -9.46 21.66 1.32
CA ARG A 67 -8.66 22.65 0.56
C ARG A 67 -7.53 21.91 -0.17
N ILE A 68 -7.87 21.22 -1.27
CA ILE A 68 -6.90 20.49 -2.07
C ILE A 68 -6.61 21.33 -3.31
N THR A 69 -5.40 21.80 -3.42
CA THR A 69 -4.83 22.28 -4.69
C THR A 69 -4.60 21.07 -5.60
N ASN A 70 -4.94 21.19 -6.86
CA ASN A 70 -4.89 20.18 -7.91
C ASN A 70 -3.75 19.14 -7.73
N ASN A 71 -4.08 17.86 -7.88
CA ASN A 71 -3.19 16.68 -7.94
C ASN A 71 -2.70 16.06 -6.61
N VAL A 72 -3.46 16.12 -5.53
CA VAL A 72 -3.07 15.40 -4.30
C VAL A 72 -3.78 14.06 -4.23
N GLY A 73 -3.07 12.97 -4.47
CA GLY A 73 -3.51 11.60 -4.16
C GLY A 73 -3.40 11.29 -2.66
N ILE A 74 -3.88 10.12 -2.24
CA ILE A 74 -3.85 9.69 -0.82
C ILE A 74 -2.42 9.57 -0.28
N HIS A 75 -1.38 9.50 -1.12
CA HIS A 75 0.02 9.22 -0.72
C HIS A 75 0.13 8.06 0.31
N ASN A 76 -0.64 7.01 0.09
CA ASN A 76 -0.66 5.80 0.89
C ASN A 76 -1.27 4.66 0.07
N ASP A 77 -0.45 3.95 -0.65
CA ASP A 77 -0.89 2.88 -1.54
C ASP A 77 -1.46 1.67 -0.79
N ILE A 78 -1.01 1.42 0.44
CA ILE A 78 -1.57 0.34 1.26
C ILE A 78 -3.04 0.61 1.56
N LEU A 79 -3.36 1.83 1.99
CA LEU A 79 -4.73 2.23 2.26
C LEU A 79 -5.58 2.25 0.99
N ARG A 80 -5.04 2.83 -0.10
CA ARG A 80 -5.69 2.91 -1.39
C ARG A 80 -6.04 1.54 -1.96
N THR A 81 -5.09 0.61 -1.95
CA THR A 81 -5.30 -0.75 -2.47
C THR A 81 -6.29 -1.52 -1.62
N TYR A 82 -6.24 -1.38 -0.30
CA TYR A 82 -7.23 -2.02 0.55
C TYR A 82 -8.64 -1.49 0.30
N ILE A 83 -8.80 -0.17 0.22
CA ILE A 83 -10.11 0.45 -0.07
C ILE A 83 -10.62 0.02 -1.45
N GLY A 84 -9.75 0.00 -2.45
CA GLY A 84 -10.14 -0.33 -3.82
C GLY A 84 -10.39 -1.81 -4.06
N TRP A 85 -9.49 -2.67 -3.61
CA TRP A 85 -9.49 -4.10 -3.95
C TRP A 85 -10.28 -4.96 -2.96
N GLY A 86 -10.40 -4.52 -1.71
CA GLY A 86 -10.99 -5.31 -0.64
C GLY A 86 -10.00 -6.27 0.00
N PHE A 87 -10.50 -7.07 0.95
CA PHE A 87 -9.69 -7.88 1.85
C PHE A 87 -8.91 -9.00 1.12
N ILE A 88 -9.59 -9.81 0.32
CA ILE A 88 -8.98 -11.02 -0.28
C ILE A 88 -7.89 -10.67 -1.29
N PRO A 89 -8.12 -9.82 -2.33
CA PRO A 89 -7.06 -9.46 -3.27
C PRO A 89 -5.91 -8.72 -2.60
N PHE A 90 -6.18 -7.87 -1.61
CA PHE A 90 -5.18 -7.17 -0.84
C PHE A 90 -4.26 -8.16 -0.10
N LEU A 91 -4.80 -9.12 0.64
CA LEU A 91 -4.01 -10.13 1.34
C LEU A 91 -3.21 -11.00 0.37
N TYR A 92 -3.84 -11.42 -0.73
CA TYR A 92 -3.17 -12.24 -1.75
C TYR A 92 -1.96 -11.53 -2.36
N TYR A 93 -2.07 -10.23 -2.66
CA TYR A 93 -0.97 -9.43 -3.19
C TYR A 93 0.23 -9.42 -2.24
N TYR A 94 0.02 -9.06 -0.98
CA TYR A 94 1.10 -8.99 0.02
C TYR A 94 1.64 -10.38 0.40
N TYR A 95 0.78 -11.40 0.45
CA TYR A 95 1.20 -12.78 0.66
C TYR A 95 2.10 -13.27 -0.47
N ASN A 96 1.77 -12.93 -1.70
CA ASN A 96 2.60 -13.26 -2.86
C ASN A 96 3.98 -12.61 -2.77
N LEU A 97 4.04 -11.31 -2.51
CA LEU A 97 5.30 -10.58 -2.39
C LEU A 97 6.16 -11.11 -1.24
N PHE A 98 5.62 -11.22 -0.04
CA PHE A 98 6.42 -11.49 1.16
C PHE A 98 6.59 -12.97 1.50
N VAL A 99 5.73 -13.86 0.98
CA VAL A 99 5.78 -15.27 1.37
C VAL A 99 6.07 -16.17 0.18
N LEU A 100 5.25 -16.13 -0.87
CA LEU A 100 5.40 -17.07 -1.99
C LEU A 100 6.69 -16.86 -2.75
N ASN A 101 6.99 -15.63 -3.14
CA ASN A 101 8.23 -15.35 -3.87
C ASN A 101 9.47 -15.59 -3.02
N LEU A 102 9.46 -15.27 -1.72
CA LEU A 102 10.56 -15.61 -0.81
C LEU A 102 10.79 -17.13 -0.70
N LYS A 103 9.70 -17.92 -0.61
CA LYS A 103 9.81 -19.38 -0.60
C LYS A 103 10.42 -19.92 -1.91
N LYS A 104 10.03 -19.34 -3.06
CA LYS A 104 10.59 -19.74 -4.36
C LYS A 104 12.07 -19.39 -4.47
N ILE A 105 12.47 -18.18 -4.08
CA ILE A 105 13.87 -17.76 -4.08
C ILE A 105 14.71 -18.65 -3.16
N LYS A 106 14.20 -18.96 -1.96
CA LYS A 106 14.91 -19.85 -1.01
C LYS A 106 15.18 -21.25 -1.59
N ARG A 107 14.31 -21.74 -2.46
CA ARG A 107 14.51 -23.07 -3.08
C ARG A 107 15.54 -23.05 -4.22
N LYS A 108 15.70 -21.91 -4.91
CA LYS A 108 16.44 -21.82 -6.17
C LYS A 108 17.78 -21.10 -6.07
N PHE A 109 17.87 -20.14 -5.18
CA PHE A 109 18.97 -19.20 -5.12
C PHE A 109 19.70 -19.29 -3.77
N ASN A 110 20.87 -18.69 -3.73
CA ASN A 110 21.67 -18.60 -2.51
C ASN A 110 21.07 -17.57 -1.51
N ASN A 111 21.59 -17.60 -0.29
CA ASN A 111 21.12 -16.70 0.78
C ASN A 111 21.27 -15.20 0.45
N ALA A 112 22.27 -14.82 -0.36
CA ALA A 112 22.48 -13.43 -0.74
C ALA A 112 21.27 -12.88 -1.55
N ASN A 113 20.74 -13.68 -2.49
CA ASN A 113 19.58 -13.31 -3.30
C ASN A 113 18.30 -13.20 -2.47
N ILE A 114 18.17 -14.01 -1.42
CA ILE A 114 17.04 -13.91 -0.47
C ILE A 114 17.06 -12.55 0.24
N TRP A 115 18.23 -12.15 0.74
CA TRP A 115 18.36 -10.87 1.43
C TRP A 115 18.16 -9.68 0.50
N LEU A 116 18.70 -9.79 -0.73
CA LEU A 116 18.48 -8.74 -1.76
C LEU A 116 17.00 -8.58 -2.09
N TYR A 117 16.29 -9.68 -2.36
CA TYR A 117 14.84 -9.62 -2.62
C TYR A 117 14.08 -9.06 -1.43
N PHE A 118 14.40 -9.52 -0.22
CA PHE A 118 13.75 -9.01 1.00
C PHE A 118 13.98 -7.52 1.18
N ALA A 119 15.19 -7.02 0.93
CA ALA A 119 15.51 -5.60 1.01
C ALA A 119 14.68 -4.79 -0.02
N ILE A 120 14.60 -5.26 -1.28
CA ILE A 120 13.82 -4.61 -2.34
C ILE A 120 12.34 -4.55 -1.96
N VAL A 121 11.74 -5.67 -1.54
CA VAL A 121 10.31 -5.71 -1.19
C VAL A 121 10.01 -4.91 0.06
N SER A 122 10.94 -4.89 1.04
CA SER A 122 10.80 -4.02 2.23
C SER A 122 10.86 -2.54 1.87
N TYR A 123 11.78 -2.15 0.98
CA TYR A 123 11.85 -0.78 0.45
C TYR A 123 10.54 -0.40 -0.27
N CYS A 124 10.03 -1.30 -1.12
CA CYS A 124 8.74 -1.08 -1.79
C CYS A 124 7.61 -0.90 -0.77
N PHE A 125 7.59 -1.73 0.26
CA PHE A 125 6.56 -1.67 1.30
C PHE A 125 6.58 -0.34 2.07
N VAL A 126 7.77 0.15 2.44
CA VAL A 126 7.91 1.46 3.10
C VAL A 126 7.41 2.58 2.19
N ASN A 127 7.75 2.55 0.91
CA ASN A 127 7.26 3.54 -0.06
C ASN A 127 5.73 3.47 -0.22
N TYR A 128 5.13 2.28 -0.25
CA TYR A 128 3.66 2.12 -0.28
C TYR A 128 2.95 2.70 0.95
N MET A 129 3.65 2.80 2.09
CA MET A 129 3.08 3.42 3.30
C MET A 129 3.00 4.95 3.20
N VAL A 130 3.90 5.58 2.45
CA VAL A 130 4.10 7.03 2.49
C VAL A 130 3.93 7.74 1.16
N ASP A 131 3.84 7.01 0.04
CA ASP A 131 3.81 7.61 -1.30
C ASP A 131 2.83 6.90 -2.23
N TYR A 132 2.78 7.38 -3.48
CA TYR A 132 1.89 6.98 -4.58
C TYR A 132 2.64 6.11 -5.60
N MET A 133 3.29 5.04 -5.11
CA MET A 133 4.22 4.24 -5.92
C MET A 133 3.52 3.23 -6.85
N ILE A 134 2.31 2.80 -6.51
CA ILE A 134 1.55 1.83 -7.34
C ILE A 134 1.21 2.39 -8.73
N THR A 135 1.16 3.71 -8.88
CA THR A 135 0.97 4.37 -10.18
C THR A 135 2.28 4.62 -10.94
N TYR A 136 3.43 4.44 -10.29
CA TYR A 136 4.72 4.60 -10.94
C TYR A 136 5.03 3.38 -11.82
N ILE A 137 4.73 3.50 -13.10
CA ILE A 137 4.89 2.44 -14.10
C ILE A 137 6.30 1.84 -14.10
N PRO A 138 7.41 2.61 -14.13
CA PRO A 138 8.75 2.03 -14.14
C PRO A 138 9.05 1.16 -12.93
N PHE A 139 8.62 1.60 -11.74
CA PHE A 139 8.81 0.86 -10.51
C PHE A 139 8.07 -0.48 -10.52
N ASN A 140 6.80 -0.48 -10.94
CA ASN A 140 5.99 -1.69 -11.03
C ASN A 140 6.50 -2.66 -12.11
N ILE A 141 7.01 -2.13 -13.23
CA ILE A 141 7.66 -2.95 -14.25
C ILE A 141 8.89 -3.65 -13.68
N CYS A 142 9.77 -2.94 -12.97
CA CYS A 142 10.94 -3.55 -12.34
C CYS A 142 10.55 -4.64 -11.34
N LEU A 143 9.58 -4.38 -10.46
CA LEU A 143 9.07 -5.35 -9.51
C LEU A 143 8.47 -6.58 -10.22
N PHE A 144 7.70 -6.34 -11.29
CA PHE A 144 7.08 -7.38 -12.10
C PHE A 144 8.14 -8.25 -12.81
N ILE A 145 9.17 -7.64 -13.39
CA ILE A 145 10.30 -8.36 -14.01
C ILE A 145 11.00 -9.25 -13.00
N ILE A 146 11.29 -8.74 -11.79
CA ILE A 146 11.89 -9.54 -10.72
C ILE A 146 10.98 -10.74 -10.38
N CYS A 147 9.69 -10.53 -10.24
CA CYS A 147 8.73 -11.60 -9.97
C CYS A 147 8.64 -12.61 -11.13
N LEU A 148 8.72 -12.15 -12.39
CA LEU A 148 8.75 -13.03 -13.56
C LEU A 148 10.01 -13.87 -13.60
N LEU A 149 11.20 -13.29 -13.43
CA LEU A 149 12.46 -14.01 -13.43
C LEU A 149 12.49 -15.14 -12.39
N ILE A 150 11.89 -14.90 -11.22
CA ILE A 150 11.73 -15.93 -10.19
C ILE A 150 10.86 -17.10 -10.65
N ASN A 151 9.88 -16.84 -11.54
CA ASN A 151 8.91 -17.83 -12.00
C ASN A 151 9.33 -18.57 -13.27
N ILE A 152 10.05 -17.92 -14.21
CA ILE A 152 10.46 -18.50 -15.51
C ILE A 152 11.47 -19.65 -15.32
N GLU A 153 12.31 -19.58 -14.32
CA GLU A 153 13.29 -20.66 -14.05
C GLU A 153 12.63 -21.94 -13.45
N GLU A 154 11.30 -22.05 -13.44
CA GLU A 154 10.57 -23.25 -12.99
C GLU A 154 10.32 -24.28 -14.12
N GLN A 155 10.66 -23.94 -15.35
CA GLN A 155 10.53 -24.84 -16.51
C GLN A 155 11.89 -25.45 -16.89
#